data_5c2aa626733f08df8859b2d14136d3ca
#
_entry.id   5c2aa626733f08df8859b2d14136d3ca
#
_cell.length_a   1.000
_cell.length_b   1.000
_cell.length_c   1.000
_cell.angle_alpha   90.00
_cell.angle_beta   90.00
_cell.angle_gamma   90.00
#
_symmetry.space_group_name_H-M   'P 1'
#
loop_
_entity.id
_entity.type
_entity.pdbx_description
1 polymer ?
#
loop_
_entity_poly.entity_id
_entity_poly.type
_entity_poly.pdbx_seq_one_letter_code
_entity_poly.pdbx_strand_id
1 'polypeptide(L)'
;MKTSYHTIGKQGKVNEKELAGFLARSGQLLLPMVDLIEQCRMACDELIDVTGRAAIEAVLQLSANQAAGGPAQQGKRRTGDVVFHGRQSGQVMLSDRRLEVERPRLRTRGRHGREVEVPAYEAMHNGEQMGARMLEILMRGVSTRNYKEVIPSMAETMGVSKSAVSRRVVEASEAEVEALLARRFDELRLLVIYIDGLIFGDYTMIGAVGVDSEGNKHVLGIREGATENSTVVTELLEDIVARGLDPKRRMLFVIDGSKALRAAINAVFGAQQPVQRCRAHKLRNVLDHLPKEQREQVKSVLRAAWKLDAKDGMARIRKLAEWLGRDYPSAASSLLEGLDECFTINRLGLPPSLRRCLATTNIIESPHAGVRIQTRRVTHWQNGKMVIRWLASSFIRTEKRFNKIMGYRDLWALEAILNDTQPATGQVAA
;
A
#
# COMPACT_ATOMS: atom_id res chain seq x y z
N MET A 1 -52.12 1.60 -17.86
CA MET A 1 -51.83 2.09 -16.49
C MET A 1 -50.39 2.52 -16.43
N LYS A 2 -50.13 3.85 -16.28
CA LYS A 2 -48.76 4.39 -16.12
C LYS A 2 -48.40 4.28 -14.65
N THR A 3 -47.44 3.44 -14.30
CA THR A 3 -46.83 3.38 -12.96
C THR A 3 -45.95 4.59 -12.77
N SER A 4 -46.36 5.54 -11.94
CA SER A 4 -45.54 6.68 -11.56
C SER A 4 -44.63 6.27 -10.41
N TYR A 5 -43.32 6.29 -10.65
CA TYR A 5 -42.32 6.12 -9.58
C TYR A 5 -42.14 7.48 -8.88
N HIS A 6 -42.40 7.52 -7.58
CA HIS A 6 -42.04 8.67 -6.77
C HIS A 6 -40.53 8.68 -6.54
N THR A 7 -39.84 9.63 -7.15
CA THR A 7 -38.43 9.92 -6.85
C THR A 7 -38.39 10.64 -5.49
N ILE A 8 -37.81 10.00 -4.48
CA ILE A 8 -37.52 10.67 -3.19
C ILE A 8 -36.41 11.68 -3.44
N GLY A 9 -36.78 12.96 -3.51
CA GLY A 9 -35.80 14.06 -3.62
C GLY A 9 -34.88 14.11 -2.39
N LYS A 10 -33.68 14.69 -2.55
CA LYS A 10 -32.74 14.95 -1.45
C LYS A 10 -33.48 15.68 -0.34
N GLN A 11 -33.80 14.98 0.74
CA GLN A 11 -34.37 15.59 1.95
C GLN A 11 -33.31 16.46 2.61
N GLY A 12 -33.76 17.65 3.06
CA GLY A 12 -32.95 18.57 3.84
C GLY A 12 -32.42 17.90 5.12
N LYS A 13 -31.34 18.46 5.67
CA LYS A 13 -30.73 18.00 6.93
C LYS A 13 -31.78 17.88 8.01
N VAL A 14 -32.11 16.66 8.41
CA VAL A 14 -32.98 16.41 9.56
C VAL A 14 -32.25 16.92 10.80
N ASN A 15 -32.90 17.78 11.55
CA ASN A 15 -32.37 18.32 12.81
C ASN A 15 -32.34 17.18 13.85
N GLU A 16 -31.14 16.78 14.27
CA GLU A 16 -30.94 15.67 15.23
C GLU A 16 -31.77 15.84 16.53
N LYS A 17 -31.96 17.08 16.98
CA LYS A 17 -32.78 17.37 18.16
C LYS A 17 -34.29 17.16 17.93
N GLU A 18 -34.78 17.47 16.74
CA GLU A 18 -36.17 17.21 16.36
C GLU A 18 -36.45 15.72 16.19
N LEU A 19 -35.52 15.01 15.59
CA LEU A 19 -35.58 13.55 15.45
C LEU A 19 -35.52 12.87 16.81
N ALA A 20 -34.61 13.28 17.71
CA ALA A 20 -34.50 12.76 19.06
C ALA A 20 -35.77 13.06 19.88
N GLY A 21 -36.34 14.25 19.72
CA GLY A 21 -37.62 14.63 20.38
C GLY A 21 -38.83 13.85 19.82
N PHE A 22 -38.86 13.53 18.55
CA PHE A 22 -39.86 12.68 17.93
C PHE A 22 -39.73 11.23 18.43
N LEU A 23 -38.53 10.69 18.43
CA LEU A 23 -38.21 9.34 18.90
C LEU A 23 -38.53 9.14 20.39
N ALA A 24 -38.26 10.14 21.23
CA ALA A 24 -38.60 10.11 22.66
C ALA A 24 -40.11 10.12 22.93
N ARG A 25 -40.89 10.80 22.08
CA ARG A 25 -42.38 10.84 22.17
C ARG A 25 -43.06 9.62 21.58
N SER A 26 -42.42 8.97 20.62
CA SER A 26 -42.95 7.82 19.89
C SER A 26 -42.38 6.47 20.33
N GLY A 27 -41.76 6.42 21.52
CA GLY A 27 -41.01 5.24 22.00
C GLY A 27 -41.80 3.94 22.04
N GLN A 28 -43.14 4.01 22.19
CA GLN A 28 -44.00 2.82 22.13
C GLN A 28 -44.18 2.26 20.69
N LEU A 29 -43.96 3.06 19.63
CA LEU A 29 -44.08 2.64 18.25
C LEU A 29 -42.72 2.20 17.65
N LEU A 30 -41.62 2.56 18.27
CA LEU A 30 -40.27 2.25 17.77
C LEU A 30 -39.88 0.80 17.99
N LEU A 31 -40.20 0.20 19.14
CA LEU A 31 -39.90 -1.19 19.44
C LEU A 31 -40.52 -2.16 18.40
N PRO A 32 -41.81 -2.07 18.05
CA PRO A 32 -42.39 -2.92 17.01
C PRO A 32 -41.79 -2.69 15.61
N MET A 33 -41.37 -1.46 15.29
CA MET A 33 -40.69 -1.18 14.02
C MET A 33 -39.28 -1.77 13.95
N VAL A 34 -38.53 -1.72 15.04
CA VAL A 34 -37.21 -2.33 15.15
C VAL A 34 -37.31 -3.84 15.05
N ASP A 35 -38.27 -4.44 15.77
CA ASP A 35 -38.57 -5.87 15.70
C ASP A 35 -38.99 -6.30 14.29
N LEU A 36 -39.80 -5.50 13.60
CA LEU A 36 -40.19 -5.78 12.21
C LEU A 36 -38.99 -5.70 11.27
N ILE A 37 -38.12 -4.72 11.43
CA ILE A 37 -36.89 -4.59 10.64
C ILE A 37 -35.96 -5.79 10.88
N GLU A 38 -35.82 -6.22 12.14
CA GLU A 38 -35.02 -7.40 12.47
C GLU A 38 -35.62 -8.68 11.89
N GLN A 39 -36.93 -8.88 12.00
CA GLN A 39 -37.60 -10.02 11.41
C GLN A 39 -37.51 -10.05 9.87
N CYS A 40 -37.66 -8.90 9.20
CA CYS A 40 -37.42 -8.77 7.76
C CYS A 40 -35.97 -9.09 7.37
N ARG A 41 -35.01 -8.63 8.18
CA ARG A 41 -33.59 -8.91 7.98
C ARG A 41 -33.29 -10.40 8.13
N MET A 42 -33.81 -11.05 9.17
CA MET A 42 -33.66 -12.49 9.36
C MET A 42 -34.27 -13.28 8.23
N ALA A 43 -35.49 -12.93 7.76
CA ALA A 43 -36.10 -13.57 6.62
C ALA A 43 -35.32 -13.39 5.31
N CYS A 44 -34.75 -12.22 5.07
CA CYS A 44 -33.87 -11.98 3.93
C CYS A 44 -32.57 -12.77 4.03
N ASP A 45 -31.97 -12.86 5.21
CA ASP A 45 -30.75 -13.62 5.44
C ASP A 45 -30.99 -15.13 5.23
N GLU A 46 -32.09 -15.66 5.74
CA GLU A 46 -32.49 -17.05 5.51
C GLU A 46 -32.78 -17.36 4.02
N LEU A 47 -33.45 -16.44 3.33
CA LEU A 47 -33.67 -16.55 1.89
C LEU A 47 -32.38 -16.58 1.10
N ILE A 48 -31.41 -15.72 1.46
CA ILE A 48 -30.08 -15.66 0.84
C ILE A 48 -29.34 -16.99 1.09
N ASP A 49 -29.41 -17.53 2.31
CA ASP A 49 -28.73 -18.78 2.66
C ASP A 49 -29.32 -19.99 1.91
N VAL A 50 -30.64 -20.08 1.83
CA VAL A 50 -31.34 -21.15 1.10
C VAL A 50 -31.08 -21.07 -0.41
N THR A 51 -31.25 -19.89 -1.00
CA THR A 51 -31.00 -19.65 -2.42
C THR A 51 -29.54 -19.81 -2.80
N GLY A 52 -28.64 -19.27 -1.96
CA GLY A 52 -27.19 -19.38 -2.12
C GLY A 52 -26.72 -20.84 -2.05
N ARG A 53 -27.22 -21.62 -1.09
CA ARG A 53 -26.93 -23.04 -0.96
C ARG A 53 -27.38 -23.82 -2.21
N ALA A 54 -28.59 -23.62 -2.66
CA ALA A 54 -29.11 -24.28 -3.85
C ALA A 54 -28.31 -23.95 -5.11
N ALA A 55 -27.94 -22.69 -5.28
CA ALA A 55 -27.08 -22.24 -6.38
C ALA A 55 -25.69 -22.88 -6.35
N ILE A 56 -25.05 -22.92 -5.17
CA ILE A 56 -23.74 -23.53 -4.98
C ILE A 56 -23.83 -25.05 -5.27
N GLU A 57 -24.78 -25.74 -4.71
CA GLU A 57 -24.99 -27.21 -4.95
C GLU A 57 -25.18 -27.51 -6.42
N ALA A 58 -25.92 -26.66 -7.16
CA ALA A 58 -26.05 -26.77 -8.61
C ALA A 58 -24.71 -26.59 -9.34
N VAL A 59 -23.89 -25.62 -8.95
CA VAL A 59 -22.52 -25.38 -9.50
C VAL A 59 -21.62 -26.58 -9.19
N LEU A 60 -21.63 -27.09 -7.95
CA LEU A 60 -20.88 -28.29 -7.57
C LEU A 60 -21.27 -29.51 -8.38
N GLN A 61 -22.57 -29.69 -8.63
CA GLN A 61 -23.07 -30.79 -9.46
C GLN A 61 -22.63 -30.66 -10.93
N LEU A 62 -22.67 -29.44 -11.48
CA LEU A 62 -22.18 -29.18 -12.85
C LEU A 62 -20.66 -29.43 -12.97
N SER A 63 -19.89 -28.97 -12.02
CA SER A 63 -18.44 -29.19 -11.98
C SER A 63 -18.10 -30.67 -11.84
N ALA A 64 -18.83 -31.41 -11.00
CA ALA A 64 -18.65 -32.84 -10.86
C ALA A 64 -19.06 -33.61 -12.15
N ASN A 65 -20.13 -33.16 -12.83
CA ASN A 65 -20.53 -33.73 -14.13
C ASN A 65 -19.42 -33.52 -15.17
N GLN A 66 -18.79 -32.34 -15.23
CA GLN A 66 -17.67 -32.11 -16.14
C GLN A 66 -16.48 -33.01 -15.81
N ALA A 67 -16.07 -33.10 -14.55
CA ALA A 67 -14.96 -33.93 -14.11
C ALA A 67 -15.22 -35.43 -14.37
N ALA A 68 -16.45 -35.89 -14.33
CA ALA A 68 -16.85 -37.26 -14.59
C ALA A 68 -17.20 -37.55 -16.07
N GLY A 69 -17.03 -36.60 -16.99
CA GLY A 69 -17.29 -36.75 -18.42
C GLY A 69 -18.81 -36.78 -18.75
N GLY A 70 -19.63 -36.12 -17.95
CA GLY A 70 -21.10 -35.95 -18.19
C GLY A 70 -21.97 -36.28 -16.98
N PRO A 71 -23.31 -36.02 -17.03
CA PRO A 71 -24.22 -36.27 -15.93
C PRO A 71 -24.38 -37.76 -15.62
N ALA A 72 -24.70 -38.10 -14.36
CA ALA A 72 -24.96 -39.46 -13.96
C ALA A 72 -26.19 -40.00 -14.72
N GLN A 73 -26.02 -41.08 -15.48
CA GLN A 73 -27.11 -41.77 -16.17
C GLN A 73 -27.45 -43.05 -15.43
N GLN A 74 -28.70 -43.19 -15.00
CA GLN A 74 -29.18 -44.46 -14.41
C GLN A 74 -29.13 -45.58 -15.44
N GLY A 75 -28.56 -46.71 -15.05
CA GLY A 75 -28.58 -47.94 -15.87
C GLY A 75 -27.56 -48.05 -16.98
N LYS A 76 -26.72 -47.03 -17.28
CA LYS A 76 -25.64 -47.09 -18.28
C LYS A 76 -24.26 -47.11 -17.64
N ARG A 77 -23.40 -48.07 -18.05
CA ARG A 77 -21.95 -48.06 -17.70
C ARG A 77 -21.28 -46.92 -18.39
N ARG A 78 -20.63 -46.03 -17.61
CA ARG A 78 -19.78 -44.94 -18.14
C ARG A 78 -18.47 -45.51 -18.64
N THR A 79 -17.92 -44.89 -19.68
CA THR A 79 -16.61 -45.21 -20.25
C THR A 79 -15.46 -44.44 -19.61
N GLY A 80 -15.71 -43.42 -18.78
CA GLY A 80 -14.68 -42.57 -18.15
C GLY A 80 -14.05 -43.19 -16.90
N ASP A 81 -12.83 -42.74 -16.57
CA ASP A 81 -12.05 -43.21 -15.43
C ASP A 81 -12.55 -42.66 -14.09
N VAL A 82 -13.35 -41.59 -14.10
CA VAL A 82 -13.89 -40.93 -12.90
C VAL A 82 -15.40 -41.26 -12.79
N VAL A 83 -15.82 -41.73 -11.64
CA VAL A 83 -17.20 -42.14 -11.37
C VAL A 83 -17.75 -41.46 -10.12
N PHE A 84 -19.06 -41.21 -10.08
CA PHE A 84 -19.75 -40.74 -8.88
C PHE A 84 -19.77 -41.83 -7.80
N HIS A 85 -19.50 -41.43 -6.56
CA HIS A 85 -19.45 -42.32 -5.41
C HIS A 85 -20.30 -41.81 -4.23
N GLY A 86 -21.47 -41.27 -4.51
CA GLY A 86 -22.40 -40.72 -3.52
C GLY A 86 -22.23 -39.20 -3.32
N ARG A 87 -22.75 -38.74 -2.20
CA ARG A 87 -22.65 -37.34 -1.74
C ARG A 87 -22.02 -37.29 -0.34
N GLN A 88 -21.47 -36.15 0.03
CA GLN A 88 -21.01 -35.91 1.39
C GLN A 88 -21.23 -34.43 1.76
N SER A 89 -21.44 -34.19 3.04
CA SER A 89 -21.51 -32.87 3.58
C SER A 89 -20.12 -32.16 3.45
N GLY A 90 -20.13 -30.90 3.12
CA GLY A 90 -18.97 -30.05 3.01
C GLY A 90 -19.30 -28.62 3.40
N GLN A 91 -18.32 -27.80 3.47
CA GLN A 91 -18.51 -26.39 3.80
C GLN A 91 -17.86 -25.52 2.72
N VAL A 92 -18.59 -24.54 2.24
CA VAL A 92 -18.11 -23.57 1.25
C VAL A 92 -18.31 -22.15 1.74
N MET A 93 -17.57 -21.22 1.15
CA MET A 93 -17.64 -19.81 1.47
C MET A 93 -18.52 -19.10 0.44
N LEU A 94 -19.58 -18.45 0.90
CA LEU A 94 -20.38 -17.53 0.09
C LEU A 94 -20.25 -16.13 0.66
N SER A 95 -19.53 -15.27 -0.04
CA SER A 95 -19.19 -13.92 0.43
C SER A 95 -18.56 -13.96 1.84
N ASP A 96 -19.34 -13.65 2.88
CA ASP A 96 -18.88 -13.57 4.27
C ASP A 96 -19.39 -14.73 5.14
N ARG A 97 -20.09 -15.70 4.53
CA ARG A 97 -20.76 -16.79 5.24
C ARG A 97 -20.19 -18.13 4.87
N ARG A 98 -20.11 -19.02 5.84
CA ARG A 98 -19.81 -20.43 5.62
C ARG A 98 -21.14 -21.16 5.55
N LEU A 99 -21.40 -21.79 4.41
CA LEU A 99 -22.59 -22.59 4.17
C LEU A 99 -22.24 -24.06 4.21
N GLU A 100 -23.02 -24.85 4.91
CA GLU A 100 -23.01 -26.30 4.76
C GLU A 100 -23.75 -26.68 3.46
N VAL A 101 -23.08 -27.49 2.63
CA VAL A 101 -23.55 -27.88 1.33
C VAL A 101 -23.37 -29.41 1.15
N GLU A 102 -24.25 -30.01 0.41
CA GLU A 102 -24.14 -31.40 -0.06
C GLU A 102 -23.35 -31.44 -1.37
N ARG A 103 -22.13 -31.99 -1.33
CA ARG A 103 -21.27 -32.09 -2.52
C ARG A 103 -21.21 -33.50 -3.10
N PRO A 104 -21.18 -33.67 -4.43
CA PRO A 104 -20.91 -34.96 -5.06
C PRO A 104 -19.51 -35.48 -4.72
N ARG A 105 -19.37 -36.75 -4.46
CA ARG A 105 -18.08 -37.45 -4.35
C ARG A 105 -17.72 -38.10 -5.67
N LEU A 106 -16.50 -37.92 -6.09
CA LEU A 106 -15.94 -38.54 -7.29
C LEU A 106 -14.79 -39.47 -6.90
N ARG A 107 -14.66 -40.58 -7.61
CA ARG A 107 -13.52 -41.50 -7.45
C ARG A 107 -13.05 -42.02 -8.80
N THR A 108 -11.75 -42.33 -8.89
CA THR A 108 -11.23 -43.12 -10.02
C THR A 108 -11.77 -44.54 -9.96
N ARG A 109 -12.00 -45.10 -11.13
CA ARG A 109 -12.53 -46.49 -11.26
C ARG A 109 -11.45 -47.49 -10.81
N GLY A 110 -11.85 -48.55 -10.10
CA GLY A 110 -10.98 -49.65 -9.69
C GLY A 110 -11.11 -50.01 -8.21
N ARG A 111 -10.52 -51.17 -7.83
CA ARG A 111 -10.62 -51.74 -6.46
C ARG A 111 -9.97 -50.84 -5.42
N HIS A 112 -9.01 -49.96 -5.83
CA HIS A 112 -8.31 -48.99 -5.01
C HIS A 112 -8.50 -47.56 -5.53
N GLY A 113 -9.71 -47.26 -6.05
CA GLY A 113 -10.01 -45.94 -6.62
C GLY A 113 -9.72 -44.80 -5.64
N ARG A 114 -8.96 -43.79 -6.10
CA ARG A 114 -8.63 -42.58 -5.33
C ARG A 114 -9.79 -41.60 -5.42
N GLU A 115 -9.98 -40.83 -4.37
CA GLU A 115 -10.91 -39.70 -4.38
C GLU A 115 -10.43 -38.63 -5.37
N VAL A 116 -11.35 -38.11 -6.17
CA VAL A 116 -11.10 -37.04 -7.13
C VAL A 116 -11.84 -35.81 -6.63
N GLU A 117 -11.13 -34.73 -6.51
CA GLU A 117 -11.68 -33.47 -6.03
C GLU A 117 -12.59 -32.83 -7.06
N VAL A 118 -13.65 -32.15 -6.60
CA VAL A 118 -14.56 -31.37 -7.43
C VAL A 118 -13.96 -29.96 -7.56
N PRO A 119 -13.50 -29.50 -8.74
CA PRO A 119 -12.75 -28.25 -8.89
C PRO A 119 -13.48 -27.03 -8.33
N ALA A 120 -14.81 -26.94 -8.53
CA ALA A 120 -15.60 -25.85 -7.97
C ALA A 120 -15.65 -25.88 -6.43
N TYR A 121 -15.60 -27.07 -5.81
CA TYR A 121 -15.55 -27.16 -4.36
C TYR A 121 -14.22 -26.64 -3.81
N GLU A 122 -13.11 -27.02 -4.40
CA GLU A 122 -11.79 -26.54 -4.02
C GLU A 122 -11.70 -25.01 -4.14
N ALA A 123 -12.18 -24.45 -5.25
CA ALA A 123 -12.20 -23.00 -5.46
C ALA A 123 -13.07 -22.26 -4.41
N MET A 124 -14.17 -22.84 -3.97
CA MET A 124 -15.09 -22.24 -2.99
C MET A 124 -14.71 -22.55 -1.53
N HIS A 125 -13.94 -23.61 -1.31
CA HIS A 125 -13.48 -24.02 0.02
C HIS A 125 -12.26 -23.21 0.49
N ASN A 126 -11.42 -22.77 -0.44
CA ASN A 126 -10.26 -21.98 -0.17
C ASN A 126 -10.65 -20.57 0.31
N GLY A 127 -10.39 -20.28 1.57
CA GLY A 127 -10.81 -19.04 2.24
C GLY A 127 -9.96 -17.80 1.90
N GLU A 128 -9.29 -17.74 0.73
CA GLU A 128 -8.45 -16.60 0.32
C GLU A 128 -9.24 -15.28 0.26
N GLN A 129 -10.43 -15.31 -0.32
CA GLN A 129 -11.29 -14.12 -0.42
C GLN A 129 -11.70 -13.59 0.96
N MET A 130 -11.95 -14.51 1.91
CA MET A 130 -12.28 -14.13 3.28
C MET A 130 -11.08 -13.51 4.00
N GLY A 131 -9.89 -14.09 3.85
CA GLY A 131 -8.66 -13.53 4.41
C GLY A 131 -8.41 -12.11 3.91
N ALA A 132 -8.56 -11.87 2.61
CA ALA A 132 -8.43 -10.56 1.99
C ALA A 132 -9.46 -9.55 2.56
N ARG A 133 -10.72 -9.96 2.74
CA ARG A 133 -11.74 -9.09 3.32
C ARG A 133 -11.52 -8.80 4.80
N MET A 134 -11.11 -9.79 5.58
CA MET A 134 -10.73 -9.60 6.99
C MET A 134 -9.56 -8.61 7.10
N LEU A 135 -8.56 -8.72 6.23
CA LEU A 135 -7.45 -7.80 6.17
C LEU A 135 -7.91 -6.39 5.81
N GLU A 136 -8.80 -6.24 4.82
CA GLU A 136 -9.36 -4.93 4.45
C GLU A 136 -10.08 -4.25 5.64
N ILE A 137 -10.89 -4.98 6.37
CA ILE A 137 -11.59 -4.48 7.56
C ILE A 137 -10.60 -4.06 8.64
N LEU A 138 -9.57 -4.87 8.90
CA LEU A 138 -8.51 -4.54 9.84
C LEU A 138 -7.77 -3.27 9.43
N MET A 139 -7.42 -3.13 8.15
CA MET A 139 -6.73 -1.96 7.61
C MET A 139 -7.59 -0.69 7.67
N ARG A 140 -8.93 -0.83 7.67
CA ARG A 140 -9.86 0.28 7.93
C ARG A 140 -9.96 0.64 9.42
N GLY A 141 -9.25 -0.07 10.28
CA GLY A 141 -9.11 0.25 11.71
C GLY A 141 -10.09 -0.47 12.62
N VAL A 142 -10.71 -1.56 12.18
CA VAL A 142 -11.50 -2.43 13.06
C VAL A 142 -10.60 -3.46 13.72
N SER A 143 -10.57 -3.47 15.05
CA SER A 143 -9.78 -4.45 15.82
C SER A 143 -10.28 -5.88 15.56
N THR A 144 -9.34 -6.84 15.54
CA THR A 144 -9.69 -8.28 15.46
C THR A 144 -10.59 -8.75 16.63
N ARG A 145 -10.63 -8.02 17.73
CA ARG A 145 -11.53 -8.31 18.86
C ARG A 145 -12.98 -7.95 18.55
N ASN A 146 -13.21 -6.95 17.72
CA ASN A 146 -14.52 -6.40 17.39
C ASN A 146 -15.09 -6.95 16.08
N TYR A 147 -14.48 -7.99 15.50
CA TYR A 147 -14.99 -8.59 14.26
C TYR A 147 -16.41 -9.14 14.41
N LYS A 148 -16.74 -9.72 15.58
CA LYS A 148 -18.09 -10.20 15.89
C LYS A 148 -19.15 -9.12 15.82
N GLU A 149 -18.79 -7.88 16.19
CA GLU A 149 -19.69 -6.73 16.16
C GLU A 149 -19.86 -6.13 14.76
N VAL A 150 -18.80 -6.21 13.95
CA VAL A 150 -18.77 -5.61 12.61
C VAL A 150 -19.30 -6.55 11.54
N ILE A 151 -19.16 -7.85 11.74
CA ILE A 151 -19.68 -8.89 10.83
C ILE A 151 -20.38 -9.96 11.67
N PRO A 152 -21.58 -9.67 12.19
CA PRO A 152 -22.34 -10.61 13.01
C PRO A 152 -22.56 -11.95 12.31
N SER A 153 -22.89 -11.93 11.01
CA SER A 153 -23.09 -13.12 10.19
C SER A 153 -21.87 -14.03 10.09
N MET A 154 -20.64 -13.48 10.14
CA MET A 154 -19.42 -14.30 10.19
C MET A 154 -19.19 -14.92 11.56
N ALA A 155 -19.62 -14.26 12.63
CA ALA A 155 -19.42 -14.72 14.00
C ALA A 155 -20.32 -15.92 14.35
N GLU A 156 -21.55 -15.89 13.87
CA GLU A 156 -22.57 -16.92 14.16
C GLU A 156 -22.37 -18.18 13.33
N THR A 157 -22.10 -18.03 12.04
CA THR A 157 -21.96 -19.16 11.11
C THR A 157 -20.61 -19.86 11.13
N MET A 158 -19.53 -19.17 11.60
CA MET A 158 -18.17 -19.71 11.47
C MET A 158 -17.52 -20.16 12.77
N GLY A 159 -18.12 -19.91 13.94
CA GLY A 159 -17.45 -20.15 15.21
C GLY A 159 -16.07 -19.46 15.25
N VAL A 160 -15.92 -18.25 14.68
CA VAL A 160 -14.63 -17.62 14.43
C VAL A 160 -14.01 -17.18 15.73
N SER A 161 -13.01 -17.93 16.18
CA SER A 161 -12.15 -17.49 17.28
C SER A 161 -11.25 -16.34 16.82
N LYS A 162 -10.88 -15.45 17.75
CA LYS A 162 -9.88 -14.39 17.52
C LYS A 162 -8.61 -14.93 16.82
N SER A 163 -8.20 -16.15 17.19
CA SER A 163 -7.02 -16.80 16.62
C SER A 163 -7.22 -17.21 15.16
N ALA A 164 -8.43 -17.62 14.76
CA ALA A 164 -8.73 -17.95 13.38
C ALA A 164 -8.70 -16.69 12.49
N VAL A 165 -9.32 -15.60 12.95
CA VAL A 165 -9.25 -14.29 12.26
C VAL A 165 -7.80 -13.85 12.11
N SER A 166 -7.02 -13.91 13.18
CA SER A 166 -5.61 -13.51 13.16
C SER A 166 -4.80 -14.32 12.15
N ARG A 167 -4.97 -15.63 12.08
CA ARG A 167 -4.27 -16.47 11.08
C ARG A 167 -4.64 -16.10 9.64
N ARG A 168 -5.94 -15.92 9.34
CA ARG A 168 -6.39 -15.50 8.01
C ARG A 168 -5.87 -14.14 7.59
N VAL A 169 -5.80 -13.20 8.52
CA VAL A 169 -5.20 -11.88 8.28
C VAL A 169 -3.70 -11.99 8.01
N VAL A 170 -2.98 -12.84 8.73
CA VAL A 170 -1.55 -13.10 8.50
C VAL A 170 -1.36 -13.68 7.10
N GLU A 171 -2.05 -14.76 6.74
CA GLU A 171 -1.98 -15.39 5.42
C GLU A 171 -2.26 -14.38 4.29
N ALA A 172 -3.35 -13.62 4.38
CA ALA A 172 -3.71 -12.63 3.37
C ALA A 172 -2.69 -11.49 3.27
N SER A 173 -2.12 -11.05 4.39
CA SER A 173 -1.09 -10.01 4.39
C SER A 173 0.28 -10.50 3.90
N GLU A 174 0.60 -11.79 4.08
CA GLU A 174 1.78 -12.42 3.49
C GLU A 174 1.68 -12.47 1.97
N ALA A 175 0.52 -12.85 1.42
CA ALA A 175 0.26 -12.80 -0.01
C ALA A 175 0.41 -11.38 -0.59
N GLU A 176 0.00 -10.33 0.14
CA GLU A 176 0.21 -8.94 -0.28
C GLU A 176 1.70 -8.54 -0.25
N VAL A 177 2.49 -9.03 0.71
CA VAL A 177 3.95 -8.83 0.71
C VAL A 177 4.57 -9.48 -0.53
N GLU A 178 4.24 -10.74 -0.80
CA GLU A 178 4.72 -11.47 -1.98
C GLU A 178 4.34 -10.74 -3.27
N ALA A 179 3.09 -10.31 -3.41
CA ALA A 179 2.62 -9.54 -4.57
C ALA A 179 3.38 -8.22 -4.75
N LEU A 180 3.72 -7.51 -3.67
CA LEU A 180 4.50 -6.28 -3.72
C LEU A 180 5.94 -6.56 -4.15
N LEU A 181 6.57 -7.60 -3.59
CA LEU A 181 7.96 -7.96 -3.86
C LEU A 181 8.16 -8.69 -5.20
N ALA A 182 7.09 -9.26 -5.78
CA ALA A 182 7.12 -9.87 -7.11
C ALA A 182 6.90 -8.87 -8.26
N ARG A 183 6.63 -7.60 -7.97
CA ARG A 183 6.40 -6.58 -9.02
C ARG A 183 7.61 -6.43 -9.92
N ARG A 184 7.37 -6.40 -11.23
CA ARG A 184 8.40 -6.17 -12.26
C ARG A 184 8.43 -4.71 -12.66
N PHE A 185 9.62 -4.24 -13.08
CA PHE A 185 9.87 -2.85 -13.46
C PHE A 185 10.45 -2.68 -14.86
N ASP A 186 10.49 -3.75 -15.65
CA ASP A 186 11.10 -3.77 -17.00
C ASP A 186 10.49 -2.71 -17.94
N GLU A 187 9.19 -2.49 -17.85
CA GLU A 187 8.47 -1.54 -18.70
C GLU A 187 8.33 -0.16 -18.08
N LEU A 188 8.77 0.00 -16.83
CA LEU A 188 8.53 1.23 -16.07
C LEU A 188 9.62 2.27 -16.37
N ARG A 189 9.21 3.41 -16.94
CA ARG A 189 10.13 4.53 -17.24
C ARG A 189 10.29 5.44 -16.01
N LEU A 190 11.05 5.00 -15.02
CA LEU A 190 11.34 5.79 -13.83
C LEU A 190 12.30 6.94 -14.15
N LEU A 191 11.98 8.13 -13.64
CA LEU A 191 12.83 9.32 -13.70
C LEU A 191 13.40 9.69 -12.33
N VAL A 192 12.66 9.43 -11.25
CA VAL A 192 13.07 9.80 -9.90
C VAL A 192 12.83 8.63 -8.93
N ILE A 193 13.77 8.41 -8.04
CA ILE A 193 13.64 7.42 -6.95
C ILE A 193 13.83 8.14 -5.61
N TYR A 194 12.87 7.99 -4.72
CA TYR A 194 12.90 8.44 -3.33
C TYR A 194 13.19 7.26 -2.41
N ILE A 195 14.10 7.46 -1.48
CA ILE A 195 14.40 6.46 -0.44
C ILE A 195 14.32 7.17 0.90
N ASP A 196 13.55 6.60 1.82
CA ASP A 196 13.36 7.18 3.15
C ASP A 196 13.05 6.11 4.19
N GLY A 197 13.32 6.42 5.47
CA GLY A 197 13.08 5.55 6.59
C GLY A 197 11.71 5.74 7.23
N LEU A 198 11.16 4.65 7.77
CA LEU A 198 9.94 4.65 8.60
C LEU A 198 10.22 3.93 9.90
N ILE A 199 9.77 4.51 11.02
CA ILE A 199 9.93 3.94 12.34
C ILE A 199 8.59 3.42 12.85
N PHE A 200 8.59 2.18 13.36
CA PHE A 200 7.44 1.48 13.95
C PHE A 200 7.86 0.87 15.30
N GLY A 201 7.67 1.61 16.40
CA GLY A 201 8.21 1.22 17.70
C GLY A 201 9.74 1.10 17.62
N ASP A 202 10.27 -0.08 17.92
CA ASP A 202 11.71 -0.37 17.87
C ASP A 202 12.19 -0.82 16.47
N TYR A 203 11.29 -0.93 15.50
CA TYR A 203 11.60 -1.39 14.15
C TYR A 203 11.76 -0.21 13.20
N THR A 204 12.86 -0.21 12.46
CA THR A 204 13.09 0.74 11.36
C THR A 204 12.91 0.00 10.03
N MET A 205 12.17 0.61 9.12
CA MET A 205 11.93 0.13 7.77
C MET A 205 12.45 1.13 6.76
N ILE A 206 12.93 0.66 5.64
CA ILE A 206 13.31 1.48 4.49
C ILE A 206 12.28 1.26 3.40
N GLY A 207 11.77 2.36 2.83
CA GLY A 207 10.88 2.34 1.68
C GLY A 207 11.50 3.04 0.48
N ALA A 208 11.26 2.50 -0.71
CA ALA A 208 11.61 3.13 -1.98
C ALA A 208 10.35 3.39 -2.80
N VAL A 209 10.22 4.62 -3.30
CA VAL A 209 9.11 5.06 -4.18
C VAL A 209 9.69 5.69 -5.43
N GLY A 210 9.27 5.19 -6.59
CA GLY A 210 9.64 5.72 -7.90
C GLY A 210 8.61 6.68 -8.46
N VAL A 211 9.04 7.59 -9.31
CA VAL A 211 8.17 8.45 -10.12
C VAL A 211 8.49 8.19 -11.59
N ASP A 212 7.46 7.85 -12.36
CA ASP A 212 7.57 7.58 -13.79
C ASP A 212 7.54 8.88 -14.63
N SER A 213 7.73 8.74 -15.94
CA SER A 213 7.70 9.86 -16.90
C SER A 213 6.34 10.56 -17.00
N GLU A 214 5.27 9.93 -16.54
CA GLU A 214 3.93 10.52 -16.48
C GLU A 214 3.61 11.21 -15.14
N GLY A 215 4.51 11.08 -14.16
CA GLY A 215 4.37 11.63 -12.82
C GLY A 215 3.60 10.74 -11.83
N ASN A 216 3.31 9.49 -12.19
CA ASN A 216 2.71 8.54 -11.28
C ASN A 216 3.76 8.03 -10.28
N LYS A 217 3.30 7.72 -9.08
CA LYS A 217 4.13 7.18 -8.01
C LYS A 217 3.96 5.67 -7.89
N HIS A 218 5.06 4.96 -7.77
CA HIS A 218 5.11 3.50 -7.66
C HIS A 218 5.89 3.09 -6.42
N VAL A 219 5.32 2.24 -5.59
CA VAL A 219 6.07 1.62 -4.48
C VAL A 219 7.00 0.57 -5.07
N LEU A 220 8.31 0.81 -4.98
CA LEU A 220 9.33 -0.07 -5.56
C LEU A 220 9.73 -1.19 -4.63
N GLY A 221 9.83 -0.92 -3.33
CA GLY A 221 10.22 -1.92 -2.36
C GLY A 221 10.20 -1.41 -0.94
N ILE A 222 10.27 -2.37 -0.02
CA ILE A 222 10.36 -2.16 1.42
C ILE A 222 11.33 -3.16 2.01
N ARG A 223 12.09 -2.77 3.04
CA ARG A 223 13.00 -3.65 3.76
C ARG A 223 13.12 -3.25 5.22
N GLU A 224 13.34 -4.23 6.09
CA GLU A 224 13.66 -3.98 7.49
C GLU A 224 15.12 -3.55 7.62
N GLY A 225 15.36 -2.45 8.28
CA GLY A 225 16.68 -1.88 8.56
C GLY A 225 16.67 -0.35 8.55
N ALA A 226 17.78 0.23 9.01
CA ALA A 226 17.95 1.68 9.09
C ALA A 226 18.58 2.24 7.81
N THR A 227 18.27 3.49 7.48
CA THR A 227 18.86 4.22 6.33
C THR A 227 20.36 4.47 6.48
N GLU A 228 20.90 4.34 7.68
CA GLU A 228 22.32 4.41 7.99
C GLU A 228 23.07 3.10 7.72
N ASN A 229 22.37 2.00 7.46
CA ASN A 229 22.96 0.72 7.12
C ASN A 229 23.07 0.56 5.60
N SER A 230 24.26 0.79 5.06
CA SER A 230 24.52 0.71 3.61
C SER A 230 24.25 -0.67 3.03
N THR A 231 24.51 -1.75 3.78
CA THR A 231 24.25 -3.12 3.31
C THR A 231 22.77 -3.35 3.05
N VAL A 232 21.89 -3.00 4.00
CA VAL A 232 20.45 -3.16 3.86
C VAL A 232 19.89 -2.33 2.71
N VAL A 233 20.40 -1.10 2.56
CA VAL A 233 20.00 -0.22 1.44
C VAL A 233 20.47 -0.81 0.10
N THR A 234 21.71 -1.31 0.04
CA THR A 234 22.25 -1.96 -1.18
C THR A 234 21.39 -3.14 -1.57
N GLU A 235 21.07 -4.03 -0.63
CA GLU A 235 20.21 -5.18 -0.88
C GLU A 235 18.79 -4.79 -1.35
N LEU A 236 18.21 -3.68 -0.85
CA LEU A 236 16.93 -3.15 -1.35
C LEU A 236 17.06 -2.70 -2.80
N LEU A 237 18.14 -2.00 -3.15
CA LEU A 237 18.35 -1.49 -4.51
C LEU A 237 18.68 -2.61 -5.50
N GLU A 238 19.47 -3.59 -5.09
CA GLU A 238 19.77 -4.80 -5.89
C GLU A 238 18.51 -5.61 -6.17
N ASP A 239 17.62 -5.76 -5.19
CA ASP A 239 16.32 -6.40 -5.36
C ASP A 239 15.46 -5.67 -6.42
N ILE A 240 15.42 -4.33 -6.38
CA ILE A 240 14.72 -3.53 -7.39
C ILE A 240 15.31 -3.74 -8.79
N VAL A 241 16.64 -3.80 -8.91
CA VAL A 241 17.34 -4.11 -10.17
C VAL A 241 17.01 -5.52 -10.64
N ALA A 242 17.06 -6.53 -9.76
CA ALA A 242 16.71 -7.92 -10.09
C ALA A 242 15.27 -8.06 -10.60
N ARG A 243 14.37 -7.15 -10.19
CA ARG A 243 12.99 -7.06 -10.67
C ARG A 243 12.82 -6.24 -11.94
N GLY A 244 13.90 -5.93 -12.64
CA GLY A 244 13.89 -5.39 -14.01
C GLY A 244 14.17 -3.89 -14.14
N LEU A 245 14.54 -3.20 -13.05
CA LEU A 245 14.98 -1.80 -13.17
C LEU A 245 16.40 -1.77 -13.78
N ASP A 246 16.56 -1.09 -14.91
CA ASP A 246 17.87 -0.96 -15.56
C ASP A 246 18.82 -0.04 -14.74
N PRO A 247 19.91 -0.58 -14.15
CA PRO A 247 20.84 0.21 -13.34
C PRO A 247 21.70 1.17 -14.18
N LYS A 248 21.78 0.99 -15.50
CA LYS A 248 22.55 1.85 -16.41
C LYS A 248 21.79 3.13 -16.76
N ARG A 249 20.47 3.13 -16.60
CA ARG A 249 19.64 4.29 -16.87
C ARG A 249 19.90 5.38 -15.82
N ARG A 250 20.07 6.61 -16.29
CA ARG A 250 20.21 7.76 -15.37
C ARG A 250 18.85 8.10 -14.76
N MET A 251 18.84 8.24 -13.44
CA MET A 251 17.66 8.60 -12.65
C MET A 251 18.09 9.59 -11.54
N LEU A 252 17.19 10.49 -11.16
CA LEU A 252 17.42 11.38 -10.05
C LEU A 252 17.06 10.65 -8.74
N PHE A 253 18.00 10.56 -7.81
CA PHE A 253 17.72 10.04 -6.47
C PHE A 253 17.49 11.21 -5.50
N VAL A 254 16.45 11.12 -4.68
CA VAL A 254 16.14 12.10 -3.63
C VAL A 254 16.18 11.42 -2.27
N ILE A 255 17.13 11.82 -1.42
CA ILE A 255 17.40 11.16 -0.13
C ILE A 255 17.51 12.19 1.02
N ASP A 256 17.41 11.71 2.26
CA ASP A 256 17.54 12.53 3.47
C ASP A 256 18.96 13.08 3.69
N GLY A 257 19.96 12.49 3.05
CA GLY A 257 21.37 12.86 3.13
C GLY A 257 22.21 11.91 3.96
N SER A 258 21.70 10.71 4.26
CA SER A 258 22.49 9.62 4.84
C SER A 258 23.65 9.24 3.90
N LYS A 259 24.85 9.13 4.46
CA LYS A 259 26.06 8.70 3.72
C LYS A 259 25.91 7.25 3.23
N ALA A 260 25.21 6.42 3.98
CA ALA A 260 24.96 5.03 3.63
C ALA A 260 24.04 4.91 2.41
N LEU A 261 22.98 5.73 2.33
CA LEU A 261 22.13 5.81 1.12
C LEU A 261 22.94 6.21 -0.11
N ARG A 262 23.80 7.22 0.02
CA ARG A 262 24.68 7.66 -1.07
C ARG A 262 25.64 6.56 -1.51
N ALA A 263 26.26 5.85 -0.56
CA ALA A 263 27.17 4.74 -0.85
C ALA A 263 26.47 3.59 -1.58
N ALA A 264 25.26 3.21 -1.13
CA ALA A 264 24.47 2.17 -1.76
C ALA A 264 24.05 2.54 -3.20
N ILE A 265 23.60 3.79 -3.42
CA ILE A 265 23.28 4.28 -4.76
C ILE A 265 24.52 4.21 -5.68
N ASN A 266 25.68 4.61 -5.21
CA ASN A 266 26.91 4.55 -5.98
C ASN A 266 27.31 3.10 -6.30
N ALA A 267 27.14 2.18 -5.36
CA ALA A 267 27.47 0.77 -5.55
C ALA A 267 26.59 0.11 -6.61
N VAL A 268 25.28 0.36 -6.60
CA VAL A 268 24.31 -0.33 -7.47
C VAL A 268 24.14 0.39 -8.81
N PHE A 269 24.07 1.72 -8.82
CA PHE A 269 23.74 2.53 -10.01
C PHE A 269 24.92 3.34 -10.55
N GLY A 270 26.05 3.34 -9.83
CA GLY A 270 27.24 4.13 -10.19
C GLY A 270 27.23 5.58 -9.65
N ALA A 271 28.43 6.14 -9.52
CA ALA A 271 28.65 7.48 -8.95
C ALA A 271 28.10 8.64 -9.81
N GLN A 272 27.77 8.37 -11.08
CA GLN A 272 27.28 9.37 -12.05
C GLN A 272 25.81 9.74 -11.82
N GLN A 273 25.09 9.00 -11.00
CA GLN A 273 23.67 9.27 -10.75
C GLN A 273 23.50 10.63 -10.03
N PRO A 274 22.64 11.52 -10.54
CA PRO A 274 22.33 12.74 -9.82
C PRO A 274 21.57 12.43 -8.52
N VAL A 275 22.09 12.95 -7.41
CA VAL A 275 21.48 12.80 -6.10
C VAL A 275 21.12 14.17 -5.57
N GLN A 276 19.88 14.38 -5.20
CA GLN A 276 19.37 15.55 -4.50
C GLN A 276 19.20 15.22 -3.01
N ARG A 277 19.90 15.96 -2.17
CA ARG A 277 19.67 15.90 -0.72
C ARG A 277 18.43 16.68 -0.33
N CYS A 278 17.58 16.09 0.49
CA CYS A 278 16.33 16.68 0.95
C CYS A 278 16.58 18.01 1.69
N ARG A 279 16.05 19.09 1.15
CA ARG A 279 16.19 20.44 1.75
C ARG A 279 15.40 20.58 3.04
N ALA A 280 14.29 19.84 3.21
CA ALA A 280 13.52 19.88 4.45
C ALA A 280 14.29 19.25 5.61
N HIS A 281 14.91 18.07 5.38
CA HIS A 281 15.79 17.43 6.36
C HIS A 281 17.03 18.28 6.66
N LYS A 282 17.67 18.80 5.61
CA LYS A 282 18.82 19.72 5.79
C LYS A 282 18.46 20.94 6.64
N LEU A 283 17.32 21.58 6.35
CA LEU A 283 16.86 22.72 7.13
C LEU A 283 16.63 22.35 8.60
N ARG A 284 15.94 21.23 8.86
CA ARG A 284 15.68 20.75 10.22
C ARG A 284 16.99 20.52 10.97
N ASN A 285 17.91 19.77 10.37
CA ASN A 285 19.20 19.46 10.99
C ASN A 285 20.00 20.71 11.36
N VAL A 286 20.01 21.71 10.49
CA VAL A 286 20.69 22.99 10.80
C VAL A 286 19.99 23.73 11.92
N LEU A 287 18.66 23.84 11.88
CA LEU A 287 17.89 24.57 12.90
C LEU A 287 17.95 23.92 14.28
N ASP A 288 18.14 22.60 14.36
CA ASP A 288 18.25 21.88 15.64
C ASP A 288 19.53 22.24 16.42
N HIS A 289 20.56 22.76 15.73
CA HIS A 289 21.79 23.29 16.33
C HIS A 289 21.71 24.79 16.69
N LEU A 290 20.50 25.41 16.52
CA LEU A 290 20.35 26.86 16.72
C LEU A 290 19.31 27.17 17.81
N PRO A 291 19.53 28.24 18.61
CA PRO A 291 18.51 28.77 19.50
C PRO A 291 17.31 29.30 18.71
N LYS A 292 16.15 29.36 19.36
CA LYS A 292 14.89 29.73 18.71
C LYS A 292 14.94 31.09 18.00
N GLU A 293 15.64 32.04 18.58
CA GLU A 293 15.77 33.43 18.12
C GLU A 293 16.44 33.51 16.73
N GLN A 294 17.41 32.61 16.46
CA GLN A 294 18.19 32.62 15.22
C GLN A 294 17.52 31.82 14.09
N ARG A 295 16.55 30.92 14.43
CA ARG A 295 15.98 29.95 13.48
C ARG A 295 15.31 30.60 12.29
N GLU A 296 14.48 31.64 12.51
CA GLU A 296 13.72 32.26 11.40
C GLU A 296 14.66 33.04 10.45
N GLN A 297 15.69 33.69 10.96
CA GLN A 297 16.70 34.37 10.13
C GLN A 297 17.43 33.37 9.23
N VAL A 298 17.97 32.30 9.81
CA VAL A 298 18.72 31.28 9.08
C VAL A 298 17.81 30.57 8.05
N LYS A 299 16.59 30.23 8.43
CA LYS A 299 15.58 29.64 7.55
C LYS A 299 15.25 30.53 6.35
N SER A 300 15.13 31.85 6.58
CA SER A 300 14.87 32.81 5.51
C SER A 300 16.03 32.86 4.51
N VAL A 301 17.27 32.94 5.00
CA VAL A 301 18.49 32.96 4.16
C VAL A 301 18.60 31.67 3.34
N LEU A 302 18.40 30.51 3.95
CA LEU A 302 18.44 29.20 3.26
C LEU A 302 17.39 29.11 2.16
N ARG A 303 16.15 29.50 2.45
CA ARG A 303 15.06 29.50 1.45
C ARG A 303 15.34 30.45 0.29
N ALA A 304 15.95 31.60 0.56
CA ALA A 304 16.37 32.55 -0.48
C ALA A 304 17.51 31.98 -1.33
N ALA A 305 18.53 31.37 -0.70
CA ALA A 305 19.65 30.74 -1.41
C ALA A 305 19.23 29.64 -2.34
N TRP A 306 18.28 28.78 -1.94
CA TRP A 306 17.79 27.68 -2.76
C TRP A 306 17.00 28.11 -4.00
N LYS A 307 16.56 29.36 -4.09
CA LYS A 307 15.90 29.92 -5.28
C LYS A 307 16.87 30.40 -6.36
N LEU A 308 18.13 30.67 -5.98
CA LEU A 308 19.19 31.13 -6.87
C LEU A 308 19.68 29.95 -7.76
N ASP A 309 20.52 30.25 -8.73
CA ASP A 309 21.32 29.24 -9.40
C ASP A 309 22.25 28.51 -8.41
N ALA A 310 22.85 27.39 -8.87
CA ALA A 310 23.64 26.56 -7.96
C ALA A 310 24.91 27.32 -7.42
N LYS A 311 25.57 28.09 -8.26
CA LYS A 311 26.80 28.81 -7.90
C LYS A 311 26.53 29.87 -6.83
N ASP A 312 25.59 30.75 -7.11
CA ASP A 312 25.26 31.88 -6.23
C ASP A 312 24.57 31.39 -4.94
N GLY A 313 23.69 30.38 -5.06
CA GLY A 313 23.05 29.77 -3.90
C GLY A 313 24.04 29.14 -2.94
N MET A 314 24.99 28.35 -3.45
CA MET A 314 26.06 27.75 -2.62
C MET A 314 26.99 28.82 -2.02
N ALA A 315 27.36 29.86 -2.77
CA ALA A 315 28.14 30.96 -2.26
C ALA A 315 27.44 31.65 -1.09
N ARG A 316 26.16 31.91 -1.20
CA ARG A 316 25.33 32.49 -0.13
C ARG A 316 25.28 31.61 1.11
N ILE A 317 25.15 30.28 0.94
CA ILE A 317 25.15 29.35 2.09
C ILE A 317 26.54 29.28 2.75
N ARG A 318 27.64 29.31 1.97
CA ARG A 318 29.01 29.38 2.55
C ARG A 318 29.20 30.61 3.40
N LYS A 319 28.77 31.80 2.95
CA LYS A 319 28.80 33.03 3.76
C LYS A 319 27.97 32.92 5.04
N LEU A 320 26.81 32.28 4.97
CA LEU A 320 26.02 32.01 6.16
C LEU A 320 26.71 31.03 7.12
N ALA A 321 27.39 30.01 6.61
CA ALA A 321 28.17 29.08 7.42
C ALA A 321 29.37 29.77 8.10
N GLU A 322 30.06 30.66 7.40
CA GLU A 322 31.14 31.48 7.98
C GLU A 322 30.62 32.36 9.13
N TRP A 323 29.46 32.99 8.93
CA TRP A 323 28.85 33.81 9.98
C TRP A 323 28.41 32.95 11.19
N LEU A 324 27.78 31.80 10.97
CA LEU A 324 27.36 30.89 12.03
C LEU A 324 28.55 30.21 12.73
N GLY A 325 29.66 30.01 12.03
CA GLY A 325 30.84 29.31 12.56
C GLY A 325 31.47 29.93 13.81
N ARG A 326 31.19 31.20 14.06
CA ARG A 326 31.67 31.91 15.24
C ARG A 326 30.97 31.46 16.52
N ASP A 327 29.65 31.41 16.50
CA ASP A 327 28.83 31.13 17.68
C ASP A 327 28.18 29.76 17.66
N TYR A 328 27.97 29.19 16.46
CA TYR A 328 27.24 27.92 16.23
C TYR A 328 27.98 26.99 15.25
N PRO A 329 29.18 26.49 15.61
CA PRO A 329 30.02 25.71 14.70
C PRO A 329 29.35 24.42 14.21
N SER A 330 28.50 23.77 15.03
CA SER A 330 27.74 22.59 14.64
C SER A 330 26.71 22.89 13.56
N ALA A 331 26.05 24.06 13.64
CA ALA A 331 25.13 24.51 12.60
C ALA A 331 25.85 24.80 11.29
N ALA A 332 27.02 25.48 11.37
CA ALA A 332 27.85 25.73 10.21
C ALA A 332 28.35 24.45 9.53
N SER A 333 28.85 23.50 10.31
CA SER A 333 29.25 22.17 9.80
C SER A 333 28.09 21.44 9.14
N SER A 334 26.92 21.43 9.78
CA SER A 334 25.70 20.86 9.21
C SER A 334 25.30 21.54 7.91
N LEU A 335 25.48 22.85 7.74
CA LEU A 335 25.20 23.56 6.48
C LEU A 335 26.09 23.09 5.34
N LEU A 336 27.40 22.94 5.61
CA LEU A 336 28.39 22.60 4.59
C LEU A 336 28.36 21.13 4.19
N GLU A 337 27.91 20.25 5.09
CA GLU A 337 27.81 18.83 4.81
C GLU A 337 26.83 18.55 3.66
N GLY A 338 27.28 17.94 2.56
CA GLY A 338 26.47 17.62 1.39
C GLY A 338 25.82 18.85 0.74
N LEU A 339 26.44 20.04 0.85
CA LEU A 339 25.92 21.27 0.27
C LEU A 339 25.73 21.15 -1.23
N ASP A 340 26.67 20.50 -1.92
CA ASP A 340 26.63 20.31 -3.35
C ASP A 340 25.38 19.52 -3.78
N GLU A 341 25.04 18.46 -3.06
CA GLU A 341 23.84 17.64 -3.32
C GLU A 341 22.53 18.39 -3.05
N CYS A 342 22.54 19.42 -2.20
CA CYS A 342 21.36 20.28 -2.00
C CYS A 342 21.02 21.15 -3.22
N PHE A 343 21.95 21.29 -4.17
CA PHE A 343 21.79 22.11 -5.38
C PHE A 343 21.76 21.29 -6.68
N THR A 344 21.65 19.97 -6.61
CA THR A 344 21.58 19.11 -7.80
C THR A 344 20.47 19.53 -8.76
N ILE A 345 19.25 19.74 -8.27
CA ILE A 345 18.12 20.19 -9.11
C ILE A 345 18.30 21.60 -9.69
N ASN A 346 19.10 22.47 -9.06
CA ASN A 346 19.43 23.78 -9.61
C ASN A 346 20.44 23.64 -10.76
N ARG A 347 21.44 22.78 -10.60
CA ARG A 347 22.43 22.49 -11.68
C ARG A 347 21.79 21.84 -12.89
N LEU A 348 20.78 20.99 -12.67
CA LEU A 348 20.00 20.41 -13.76
C LEU A 348 19.14 21.41 -14.51
N GLY A 349 19.04 22.66 -14.07
CA GLY A 349 18.28 23.70 -14.78
C GLY A 349 16.78 23.44 -14.89
N LEU A 350 16.20 22.62 -14.00
CA LEU A 350 14.81 22.22 -14.07
C LEU A 350 13.83 23.41 -13.96
N PRO A 351 12.65 23.29 -14.56
CA PRO A 351 11.56 24.27 -14.41
C PRO A 351 11.20 24.50 -12.92
N PRO A 352 10.74 25.70 -12.55
CA PRO A 352 10.41 26.03 -11.14
C PRO A 352 9.40 25.08 -10.48
N SER A 353 8.44 24.55 -11.23
CA SER A 353 7.46 23.55 -10.80
C SER A 353 8.14 22.29 -10.30
N LEU A 354 9.07 21.73 -11.07
CA LEU A 354 9.85 20.54 -10.71
C LEU A 354 10.87 20.84 -9.62
N ARG A 355 11.59 21.97 -9.68
CA ARG A 355 12.52 22.35 -8.62
C ARG A 355 11.87 22.38 -7.25
N ARG A 356 10.64 22.90 -7.16
CA ARG A 356 9.88 22.92 -5.92
C ARG A 356 9.49 21.50 -5.44
N CYS A 357 9.06 20.66 -6.36
CA CYS A 357 8.59 19.32 -6.10
C CYS A 357 9.72 18.37 -5.68
N LEU A 358 10.83 18.39 -6.43
CA LEU A 358 11.94 17.45 -6.29
C LEU A 358 12.98 17.87 -5.24
N ALA A 359 12.79 19.03 -4.59
CA ALA A 359 13.71 19.54 -3.57
C ALA A 359 13.66 18.79 -2.23
N THR A 360 12.63 18.01 -2.00
CA THR A 360 12.35 17.39 -0.70
C THR A 360 11.81 15.96 -0.86
N THR A 361 11.86 15.18 0.20
CA THR A 361 11.28 13.85 0.28
C THR A 361 9.76 13.85 0.52
N ASN A 362 9.07 14.99 0.41
CA ASN A 362 7.63 15.08 0.63
C ASN A 362 6.82 14.11 -0.26
N ILE A 363 7.37 13.73 -1.42
CA ILE A 363 6.74 12.78 -2.35
C ILE A 363 6.62 11.39 -1.72
N ILE A 364 7.60 10.94 -0.95
CA ILE A 364 7.55 9.68 -0.20
C ILE A 364 6.92 9.87 1.19
N GLU A 365 7.05 11.04 1.81
CA GLU A 365 6.42 11.32 3.10
C GLU A 365 4.88 11.25 3.04
N SER A 366 4.27 11.64 1.92
CA SER A 366 2.82 11.51 1.70
C SER A 366 2.35 10.05 1.70
N PRO A 367 2.94 9.11 0.93
CA PRO A 367 2.75 7.67 1.12
C PRO A 367 2.92 7.19 2.56
N HIS A 368 3.99 7.63 3.22
CA HIS A 368 4.27 7.29 4.62
C HIS A 368 3.17 7.78 5.57
N ALA A 369 2.60 8.96 5.33
CA ALA A 369 1.47 9.46 6.11
C ALA A 369 0.23 8.55 5.94
N GLY A 370 -0.04 8.07 4.73
CA GLY A 370 -1.09 7.08 4.46
C GLY A 370 -0.88 5.78 5.24
N VAL A 371 0.35 5.28 5.28
CA VAL A 371 0.73 4.11 6.09
C VAL A 371 0.47 4.37 7.59
N ARG A 372 0.93 5.50 8.12
CA ARG A 372 0.73 5.85 9.54
C ARG A 372 -0.75 5.94 9.92
N ILE A 373 -1.62 6.42 9.04
CA ILE A 373 -3.06 6.44 9.29
C ILE A 373 -3.61 5.02 9.46
N GLN A 374 -3.18 4.07 8.64
CA GLN A 374 -3.65 2.68 8.70
C GLN A 374 -3.06 1.92 9.89
N THR A 375 -1.82 2.21 10.27
CA THR A 375 -1.10 1.53 11.36
C THR A 375 -1.32 2.16 12.73
N ARG A 376 -1.95 3.34 12.84
CA ARG A 376 -2.07 4.14 14.09
C ARG A 376 -2.67 3.41 15.28
N ARG A 377 -3.45 2.34 15.04
CA ARG A 377 -4.09 1.54 16.10
C ARG A 377 -3.25 0.34 16.55
N VAL A 378 -2.14 0.09 15.89
CA VAL A 378 -1.21 -0.96 16.29
C VAL A 378 -0.36 -0.39 17.42
N THR A 379 -0.59 -0.87 18.63
CA THR A 379 0.10 -0.39 19.85
C THR A 379 1.32 -1.22 20.19
N HIS A 380 1.43 -2.43 19.63
CA HIS A 380 2.54 -3.33 19.89
C HIS A 380 2.94 -4.09 18.62
N TRP A 381 4.21 -4.00 18.26
CA TRP A 381 4.81 -4.69 17.14
C TRP A 381 5.57 -5.92 17.67
N GLN A 382 5.15 -7.11 17.26
CA GLN A 382 5.71 -8.35 17.77
C GLN A 382 7.09 -8.69 17.15
N ASN A 383 7.27 -8.38 15.88
CA ASN A 383 8.49 -8.64 15.12
C ASN A 383 8.48 -7.87 13.79
N GLY A 384 9.63 -7.80 13.12
CA GLY A 384 9.79 -7.14 11.84
C GLY A 384 8.88 -7.71 10.73
N LYS A 385 8.61 -9.02 10.72
CA LYS A 385 7.68 -9.63 9.76
C LYS A 385 6.27 -9.06 9.88
N MET A 386 5.79 -8.82 11.11
CA MET A 386 4.51 -8.15 11.32
C MET A 386 4.53 -6.73 10.75
N VAL A 387 5.62 -5.99 10.98
CA VAL A 387 5.76 -4.61 10.44
C VAL A 387 5.74 -4.62 8.92
N ILE A 388 6.51 -5.52 8.28
CA ILE A 388 6.55 -5.65 6.81
C ILE A 388 5.16 -5.94 6.23
N ARG A 389 4.39 -6.88 6.83
CA ARG A 389 3.03 -7.20 6.38
C ARG A 389 2.11 -5.98 6.46
N TRP A 390 2.13 -5.26 7.58
CA TRP A 390 1.34 -4.05 7.74
C TRP A 390 1.75 -2.94 6.77
N LEU A 391 3.05 -2.78 6.58
CA LEU A 391 3.62 -1.77 5.69
C LEU A 391 3.25 -2.06 4.22
N ALA A 392 3.46 -3.29 3.75
CA ALA A 392 3.10 -3.71 2.40
C ALA A 392 1.60 -3.53 2.14
N SER A 393 0.75 -4.03 3.05
CA SER A 393 -0.70 -3.90 2.95
C SER A 393 -1.15 -2.44 2.93
N SER A 394 -0.50 -1.58 3.71
CA SER A 394 -0.78 -0.14 3.74
C SER A 394 -0.35 0.54 2.44
N PHE A 395 0.83 0.22 1.92
CA PHE A 395 1.32 0.79 0.67
C PHE A 395 0.43 0.41 -0.52
N ILE A 396 0.06 -0.86 -0.68
CA ILE A 396 -0.82 -1.31 -1.76
C ILE A 396 -2.15 -0.55 -1.76
N ARG A 397 -2.70 -0.27 -0.58
CA ARG A 397 -3.96 0.49 -0.45
C ARG A 397 -3.77 1.98 -0.68
N THR A 398 -2.68 2.54 -0.19
CA THR A 398 -2.37 3.96 -0.32
C THR A 398 -2.00 4.31 -1.75
N GLU A 399 -1.28 3.43 -2.45
CA GLU A 399 -0.85 3.59 -3.84
C GLU A 399 -2.04 3.79 -4.78
N LYS A 400 -3.16 3.09 -4.56
CA LYS A 400 -4.40 3.28 -5.33
C LYS A 400 -4.98 4.71 -5.27
N ARG A 401 -4.51 5.51 -4.32
CA ARG A 401 -4.95 6.90 -4.07
C ARG A 401 -3.84 7.92 -4.33
N PHE A 402 -2.72 7.50 -4.87
CA PHE A 402 -1.65 8.43 -5.18
C PHE A 402 -2.09 9.40 -6.29
N ASN A 403 -1.87 10.68 -6.05
CA ASN A 403 -1.96 11.69 -7.09
C ASN A 403 -0.63 11.81 -7.82
N LYS A 404 -0.66 12.23 -9.08
CA LYS A 404 0.54 12.61 -9.83
C LYS A 404 1.32 13.67 -9.07
N ILE A 405 2.63 13.71 -9.26
CA ILE A 405 3.47 14.72 -8.62
C ILE A 405 3.16 16.11 -9.16
N MET A 406 3.39 17.14 -8.33
CA MET A 406 3.30 18.52 -8.79
C MET A 406 4.35 18.78 -9.88
N GLY A 407 3.95 19.47 -10.96
CA GLY A 407 4.84 19.74 -12.10
C GLY A 407 5.05 18.55 -13.04
N TYR A 408 4.25 17.50 -12.96
CA TYR A 408 4.37 16.31 -13.80
C TYR A 408 4.38 16.62 -15.30
N ARG A 409 3.73 17.70 -15.72
CA ARG A 409 3.71 18.16 -17.13
C ARG A 409 5.09 18.59 -17.64
N ASP A 410 6.00 18.92 -16.74
CA ASP A 410 7.36 19.38 -17.05
C ASP A 410 8.40 18.25 -16.94
N LEU A 411 8.00 17.00 -16.61
CA LEU A 411 8.91 15.84 -16.44
C LEU A 411 9.68 15.51 -17.71
N TRP A 412 9.16 15.84 -18.88
CA TRP A 412 9.88 15.70 -20.14
C TRP A 412 11.22 16.45 -20.13
N ALA A 413 11.31 17.60 -19.42
CA ALA A 413 12.56 18.35 -19.32
C ALA A 413 13.58 17.59 -18.47
N LEU A 414 13.16 16.96 -17.36
CA LEU A 414 14.03 16.09 -16.56
C LEU A 414 14.46 14.87 -17.38
N GLU A 415 13.54 14.24 -18.10
CA GLU A 415 13.83 13.07 -18.94
C GLU A 415 14.86 13.41 -20.03
N ALA A 416 14.72 14.54 -20.71
CA ALA A 416 15.69 15.01 -21.70
C ALA A 416 17.08 15.19 -21.10
N ILE A 417 17.18 15.81 -19.91
CA ILE A 417 18.47 16.03 -19.23
C ILE A 417 19.11 14.70 -18.78
N LEU A 418 18.29 13.74 -18.31
CA LEU A 418 18.80 12.44 -17.88
C LEU A 418 19.27 11.57 -19.06
N ASN A 419 18.63 11.71 -20.23
CA ASN A 419 18.99 11.00 -21.45
C ASN A 419 20.17 11.65 -22.20
N ASP A 420 20.47 12.93 -21.95
CA ASP A 420 21.59 13.63 -22.56
C ASP A 420 22.89 13.08 -21.98
N THR A 421 23.61 12.29 -22.78
CA THR A 421 24.82 11.54 -22.40
C THR A 421 26.10 12.40 -22.41
N GLN A 422 26.02 13.69 -22.66
CA GLN A 422 27.20 14.54 -22.55
C GLN A 422 27.57 14.76 -21.06
N PRO A 423 28.78 14.35 -20.64
CA PRO A 423 29.29 14.80 -19.35
C PRO A 423 29.32 16.33 -19.42
N ALA A 424 28.78 16.99 -18.41
CA ALA A 424 28.94 18.44 -18.26
C ALA A 424 30.45 18.73 -18.27
N THR A 425 30.97 19.09 -19.43
CA THR A 425 32.32 19.58 -19.60
C THR A 425 32.41 20.83 -18.78
N GLY A 426 32.96 20.70 -17.55
CA GLY A 426 33.49 21.82 -16.80
C GLY A 426 34.53 22.47 -17.66
N GLN A 427 34.17 23.60 -18.27
CA GLN A 427 35.17 24.54 -18.75
C GLN A 427 36.00 25.02 -17.54
N VAL A 428 37.11 24.33 -17.34
CA VAL A 428 38.24 24.99 -16.73
C VAL A 428 38.82 25.89 -17.83
N ALA A 429 38.36 27.13 -17.86
CA ALA A 429 39.05 28.16 -18.59
C ALA A 429 40.15 28.70 -17.68
N ALA A 430 41.35 28.73 -18.21
CA ALA A 430 42.59 29.23 -17.63
C ALA A 430 42.52 30.64 -17.02
#